data_a9d9fea05ed0e399eb73bd26f872f04c
#
_entry.id   a9d9fea05ed0e399eb73bd26f872f04c
#
_cell.length_a   1.000
_cell.length_b   1.000
_cell.length_c   1.000
_cell.angle_alpha   90.00
_cell.angle_beta   90.00
_cell.angle_gamma   90.00
#
_symmetry.space_group_name_H-M   'P 1'
#
loop_
_entity.id
_entity.type
_entity.pdbx_description
1 polymer ?
#
loop_
_entity_poly.entity_id
_entity_poly.type
_entity_poly.pdbx_seq_one_letter_code
_entity_poly.pdbx_strand_id
1 'polypeptide(L)'
;MAGLKRKRGRKPKNSIAQNANTTTSTAAVYDGGIPPNPISEATSQEPPTLRRGRGRPKKQVEDPKNDGGASPERRGSRLPDHAHINGGGGEGEFLAFAAAPTGDPRHAAEVAHSAAKAVPSMDAVVKVFCVHTEPNFSLPWQRKRQYSSSSSGFIIGGRRVLTNAHSVEHHTQVKLKKRGSDTKYLATVLAIGNECDIAMLTVSDDEFWEGVTPVEFGDLPALQDAVTVVGYPIGGDTISVTSGVVSRLEILSYVHGSTELLGLQIDAAINSGNSGGPAFSDKGKCVGIAFQSLKYEDVENIGYVIPTPVIMHFIQDYQKNGAYTGFPVLGVEWQKMENPDLRMAMGMTSNQKGVRIRRIEPTAPESHVLKPSDVIISFDGVNIANDGTGKP
;
A
#
# COMPACT_ATOMS: atom_id res chain seq x y z
N MET A 1 72.65 4.57 -6.38
CA MET A 1 73.60 4.22 -5.30
C MET A 1 72.78 3.91 -4.04
N ALA A 2 73.06 2.73 -3.49
CA ALA A 2 72.82 2.23 -2.12
C ALA A 2 71.36 2.33 -1.58
N GLY A 3 70.65 1.33 -1.29
CA GLY A 3 70.90 -0.04 -0.82
C GLY A 3 70.89 -0.14 0.68
N LEU A 4 69.89 -0.87 1.26
CA LEU A 4 70.03 -1.77 2.42
C LEU A 4 68.70 -1.90 3.15
N LYS A 5 68.03 -3.04 3.01
CA LYS A 5 67.98 -4.30 3.84
C LYS A 5 67.25 -4.19 5.17
N ARG A 6 66.14 -4.95 5.19
CA ARG A 6 65.56 -5.88 6.18
C ARG A 6 66.04 -5.80 7.65
N LYS A 7 65.05 -5.88 8.60
CA LYS A 7 65.02 -6.95 9.62
C LYS A 7 63.64 -7.15 10.26
N ARG A 8 63.31 -8.42 10.38
CA ARG A 8 62.20 -9.02 11.21
C ARG A 8 62.61 -9.02 12.68
N GLY A 9 61.64 -8.95 13.58
CA GLY A 9 61.80 -9.29 15.01
C GLY A 9 60.49 -9.24 15.78
N ARG A 10 59.87 -10.39 15.97
CA ARG A 10 59.51 -11.13 17.19
C ARG A 10 58.79 -10.38 18.32
N LYS A 11 57.63 -11.01 18.68
CA LYS A 11 56.89 -10.87 19.95
C LYS A 11 57.75 -11.16 21.18
N PRO A 12 57.31 -10.67 22.37
CA PRO A 12 57.16 -11.57 23.49
C PRO A 12 55.82 -11.48 24.22
N LYS A 13 55.57 -12.55 24.95
CA LYS A 13 54.46 -12.91 25.82
C LYS A 13 54.72 -12.42 27.28
N ASN A 14 53.59 -12.46 28.04
CA ASN A 14 53.46 -12.62 29.51
C ASN A 14 53.71 -11.37 30.35
N SER A 15 53.05 -11.14 31.48
CA SER A 15 52.21 -11.94 32.44
C SER A 15 51.70 -11.00 33.53
N ILE A 16 50.49 -11.31 34.08
CA ILE A 16 50.06 -11.33 35.48
C ILE A 16 50.39 -10.12 36.38
N ALA A 17 49.34 -9.51 36.98
CA ALA A 17 49.10 -9.51 38.41
C ALA A 17 47.81 -8.77 38.78
N GLN A 18 47.06 -9.46 39.61
CA GLN A 18 45.93 -9.12 40.44
C GLN A 18 46.13 -7.83 41.26
N ASN A 19 45.03 -7.07 41.48
CA ASN A 19 44.61 -6.84 42.88
C ASN A 19 43.15 -6.37 42.93
N ALA A 20 42.46 -6.95 43.87
CA ALA A 20 41.11 -6.74 44.30
C ALA A 20 40.95 -5.39 45.03
N ASN A 21 39.75 -4.79 44.92
CA ASN A 21 39.11 -4.21 46.10
C ASN A 21 37.59 -4.23 45.93
N THR A 22 36.96 -4.86 46.85
CA THR A 22 35.58 -5.09 47.16
C THR A 22 34.90 -3.80 47.62
N THR A 23 33.72 -3.49 47.07
CA THR A 23 32.69 -2.76 47.82
C THR A 23 31.34 -3.33 47.48
N THR A 24 30.78 -4.02 48.45
CA THR A 24 29.44 -4.56 48.55
C THR A 24 28.42 -3.44 48.63
N SER A 25 27.40 -3.49 47.74
CA SER A 25 26.12 -2.83 47.97
C SER A 25 25.01 -3.82 47.63
N THR A 26 24.34 -4.26 48.66
CA THR A 26 23.15 -5.09 48.68
C THR A 26 21.97 -4.35 48.07
N ALA A 27 21.39 -4.87 46.98
CA ALA A 27 20.07 -4.51 46.54
C ALA A 27 19.19 -5.74 46.58
N ALA A 28 18.09 -5.62 47.31
CA ALA A 28 17.11 -6.65 47.57
C ALA A 28 16.39 -7.09 46.30
N VAL A 29 16.36 -8.38 46.09
CA VAL A 29 15.55 -9.08 45.12
C VAL A 29 14.11 -9.14 45.66
N TYR A 30 13.15 -8.52 45.01
CA TYR A 30 11.73 -8.78 45.18
C TYR A 30 11.33 -9.83 44.14
N ASP A 31 11.16 -11.07 44.64
CA ASP A 31 10.55 -12.19 43.93
C ASP A 31 9.02 -12.00 43.94
N GLY A 32 8.43 -11.71 42.82
CA GLY A 32 7.00 -11.62 42.59
C GLY A 32 6.58 -12.70 41.59
N GLY A 33 6.49 -13.94 42.07
CA GLY A 33 6.04 -15.08 41.29
C GLY A 33 4.59 -14.93 40.82
N ILE A 34 4.38 -15.02 39.52
CA ILE A 34 3.08 -15.25 38.88
C ILE A 34 2.83 -16.76 38.91
N PRO A 35 1.68 -17.26 39.38
CA PRO A 35 1.37 -18.70 39.37
C PRO A 35 1.12 -19.19 37.95
N PRO A 36 1.63 -20.37 37.58
CA PRO A 36 1.40 -20.97 36.28
C PRO A 36 -0.03 -21.52 36.17
N ASN A 37 -0.70 -21.26 35.07
CA ASN A 37 -1.94 -21.92 34.66
C ASN A 37 -1.68 -23.43 34.48
N PRO A 38 -2.64 -24.30 34.84
CA PRO A 38 -2.46 -25.75 34.70
C PRO A 38 -2.54 -26.14 33.20
N ILE A 39 -1.45 -26.69 32.73
CA ILE A 39 -1.35 -27.36 31.44
C ILE A 39 -2.02 -28.74 31.60
N SER A 40 -3.09 -28.96 30.83
CA SER A 40 -3.67 -30.27 30.64
C SER A 40 -2.66 -31.20 29.95
N GLU A 41 -2.38 -32.33 30.59
CA GLU A 41 -1.59 -33.42 30.02
C GLU A 41 -2.21 -33.93 28.72
N ALA A 42 -1.51 -33.72 27.62
CA ALA A 42 -1.77 -34.41 26.35
C ALA A 42 -0.72 -35.50 26.20
N THR A 43 -1.18 -36.72 26.28
CA THR A 43 -0.48 -37.97 26.08
C THR A 43 0.33 -37.96 24.79
N SER A 44 1.63 -38.23 24.93
CA SER A 44 2.55 -38.47 23.82
C SER A 44 2.16 -39.76 23.08
N GLN A 45 1.68 -39.65 21.85
CA GLN A 45 1.65 -40.76 20.88
C GLN A 45 2.71 -40.48 19.81
N GLU A 46 3.65 -41.44 19.73
CA GLU A 46 4.68 -41.47 18.68
C GLU A 46 4.04 -41.59 17.27
N PRO A 47 4.62 -40.98 16.25
CA PRO A 47 4.14 -41.15 14.87
C PRO A 47 4.59 -42.51 14.30
N PRO A 48 3.74 -43.18 13.52
CA PRO A 48 4.07 -44.52 12.95
C PRO A 48 5.12 -44.42 11.85
N THR A 49 6.11 -45.27 11.97
CA THR A 49 7.17 -45.52 10.98
C THR A 49 6.61 -46.05 9.67
N LEU A 50 6.79 -45.30 8.58
CA LEU A 50 6.47 -45.72 7.21
C LEU A 50 7.46 -46.84 6.74
N ARG A 51 6.96 -48.06 6.64
CA ARG A 51 7.63 -49.16 5.97
C ARG A 51 7.65 -48.93 4.46
N ARG A 52 8.84 -48.99 3.86
CA ARG A 52 9.05 -49.09 2.41
C ARG A 52 8.47 -50.38 1.88
N GLY A 53 7.44 -50.32 1.02
CA GLY A 53 6.93 -51.39 0.21
C GLY A 53 7.33 -51.20 -1.26
N ARG A 54 8.03 -52.17 -1.80
CA ARG A 54 8.35 -52.32 -3.24
C ARG A 54 7.10 -52.73 -4.01
N GLY A 55 6.98 -52.27 -5.26
CA GLY A 55 6.21 -53.01 -6.26
C GLY A 55 5.24 -52.17 -7.08
N ARG A 56 5.68 -51.85 -8.28
CA ARG A 56 4.87 -51.47 -9.45
C ARG A 56 4.01 -52.67 -9.92
N PRO A 57 2.82 -52.54 -10.47
CA PRO A 57 2.72 -52.70 -11.92
C PRO A 57 1.87 -51.64 -12.65
N LYS A 58 2.22 -51.49 -13.90
CA LYS A 58 1.55 -50.73 -14.96
C LYS A 58 0.14 -51.32 -15.22
N LYS A 59 -0.87 -50.42 -15.35
CA LYS A 59 -2.12 -50.78 -16.05
C LYS A 59 -2.17 -50.05 -17.38
N GLN A 60 -2.37 -50.86 -18.39
CA GLN A 60 -2.58 -50.50 -19.79
C GLN A 60 -3.90 -49.73 -19.95
N VAL A 61 -3.86 -48.76 -20.83
CA VAL A 61 -5.03 -48.08 -21.39
C VAL A 61 -5.56 -48.99 -22.50
N GLU A 62 -6.78 -49.46 -22.39
CA GLU A 62 -7.55 -50.06 -23.47
C GLU A 62 -8.56 -49.03 -23.96
N ASP A 63 -8.51 -48.78 -25.27
CA ASP A 63 -9.52 -48.05 -26.02
C ASP A 63 -10.83 -48.89 -26.12
N PRO A 64 -12.02 -48.30 -25.96
CA PRO A 64 -13.26 -48.94 -26.35
C PRO A 64 -13.57 -48.65 -27.81
N LYS A 65 -13.74 -49.74 -28.52
CA LYS A 65 -14.23 -49.83 -29.89
C LYS A 65 -15.63 -49.25 -30.05
N ASN A 66 -15.77 -48.63 -31.19
CA ASN A 66 -16.94 -48.19 -31.90
C ASN A 66 -17.92 -49.37 -32.12
N ASP A 67 -19.19 -49.22 -31.71
CA ASP A 67 -20.31 -49.92 -32.28
C ASP A 67 -21.53 -49.04 -32.39
N GLY A 68 -22.11 -49.06 -33.57
CA GLY A 68 -23.13 -48.15 -34.04
C GLY A 68 -24.53 -48.47 -33.52
N GLY A 69 -25.41 -47.52 -33.64
CA GLY A 69 -26.83 -47.73 -33.51
C GLY A 69 -27.63 -46.46 -33.28
N ALA A 70 -28.19 -45.97 -34.37
CA ALA A 70 -29.48 -45.28 -34.45
C ALA A 70 -29.78 -43.97 -33.67
N SER A 71 -29.89 -42.93 -34.41
CA SER A 71 -30.66 -41.72 -34.09
C SER A 71 -32.13 -41.98 -33.93
N PRO A 72 -32.84 -41.15 -33.17
CA PRO A 72 -34.03 -40.51 -33.72
C PRO A 72 -34.04 -38.98 -33.60
N GLU A 73 -34.28 -38.42 -34.71
CA GLU A 73 -35.14 -37.29 -35.12
C GLU A 73 -35.30 -36.05 -34.21
N ARG A 74 -35.00 -35.01 -34.85
CA ARG A 74 -35.34 -33.58 -34.68
C ARG A 74 -36.82 -33.34 -34.36
N ARG A 75 -37.10 -32.44 -33.45
CA ARG A 75 -38.19 -31.49 -33.57
C ARG A 75 -37.70 -30.08 -33.42
N GLY A 76 -37.68 -29.41 -34.57
CA GLY A 76 -37.51 -27.96 -34.68
C GLY A 76 -38.82 -27.28 -34.29
N SER A 77 -38.74 -26.14 -33.62
CA SER A 77 -39.81 -25.17 -33.58
C SER A 77 -39.35 -23.93 -34.35
N ARG A 78 -40.09 -23.69 -35.40
CA ARG A 78 -39.98 -22.63 -36.35
C ARG A 78 -40.35 -21.30 -35.71
N LEU A 79 -39.66 -20.25 -36.10
CA LEU A 79 -40.09 -18.87 -36.11
C LEU A 79 -41.22 -18.69 -37.11
N PRO A 80 -42.22 -17.82 -36.88
CA PRO A 80 -43.14 -17.40 -37.93
C PRO A 80 -42.63 -16.13 -38.60
N ASP A 81 -42.52 -16.26 -39.91
CA ASP A 81 -42.36 -15.17 -40.88
C ASP A 81 -43.67 -14.46 -41.19
N HIS A 82 -43.56 -13.17 -41.40
CA HIS A 82 -44.33 -12.31 -42.30
C HIS A 82 -45.86 -12.32 -42.28
N ALA A 83 -46.39 -11.14 -41.95
CA ALA A 83 -47.62 -10.66 -42.57
C ALA A 83 -47.45 -9.19 -42.99
N HIS A 84 -47.38 -8.99 -44.33
CA HIS A 84 -47.66 -7.72 -45.00
C HIS A 84 -49.13 -7.37 -44.81
N ILE A 85 -49.44 -6.15 -44.38
CA ILE A 85 -50.71 -5.50 -44.66
C ILE A 85 -50.38 -4.07 -45.12
N ASN A 86 -50.87 -3.82 -46.33
CA ASN A 86 -50.89 -2.53 -47.06
C ASN A 86 -52.05 -1.65 -46.55
N GLY A 87 -51.83 -0.33 -46.55
CA GLY A 87 -52.82 0.63 -46.97
C GLY A 87 -53.51 1.48 -45.93
N GLY A 88 -53.39 2.78 -46.07
CA GLY A 88 -54.38 3.73 -45.60
C GLY A 88 -53.80 4.95 -44.89
N GLY A 89 -53.78 6.05 -45.60
CA GLY A 89 -53.31 7.38 -45.16
C GLY A 89 -54.17 7.97 -44.02
N GLY A 90 -53.53 8.83 -43.30
CA GLY A 90 -54.12 9.68 -42.26
C GLY A 90 -53.10 10.70 -41.82
N GLU A 91 -53.16 11.87 -42.43
CA GLU A 91 -52.42 13.06 -42.00
C GLU A 91 -52.91 13.44 -40.58
N GLY A 92 -52.00 13.39 -39.62
CA GLY A 92 -52.17 13.89 -38.27
C GLY A 92 -50.97 14.74 -37.91
N GLU A 93 -51.12 16.08 -38.04
CA GLU A 93 -50.17 17.08 -37.57
C GLU A 93 -49.91 16.88 -36.05
N PHE A 94 -48.71 16.41 -35.69
CA PHE A 94 -48.20 16.61 -34.36
C PHE A 94 -47.34 17.87 -34.33
N LEU A 95 -47.95 18.94 -33.80
CA LEU A 95 -47.25 20.18 -33.40
C LEU A 95 -46.22 19.85 -32.35
N ALA A 96 -44.94 19.76 -32.74
CA ALA A 96 -43.83 19.77 -31.85
C ALA A 96 -43.62 21.20 -31.32
N PHE A 97 -44.01 21.43 -30.07
CA PHE A 97 -43.59 22.61 -29.33
C PHE A 97 -42.07 22.47 -29.02
N ALA A 98 -41.27 22.99 -29.91
CA ALA A 98 -39.87 23.27 -29.63
C ALA A 98 -39.81 24.54 -28.79
N ALA A 99 -39.72 24.42 -27.46
CA ALA A 99 -39.30 25.52 -26.60
C ALA A 99 -37.82 25.78 -26.89
N ALA A 100 -37.53 26.91 -27.53
CA ALA A 100 -36.18 27.39 -27.71
C ALA A 100 -35.56 27.72 -26.32
N PRO A 101 -34.33 27.26 -26.01
CA PRO A 101 -33.65 27.71 -24.82
C PRO A 101 -33.18 29.15 -25.03
N THR A 102 -33.81 30.10 -24.33
CA THR A 102 -33.30 31.45 -24.15
C THR A 102 -32.21 31.44 -23.09
N GLY A 103 -31.02 30.96 -23.44
CA GLY A 103 -29.82 31.04 -22.64
C GLY A 103 -28.73 31.68 -23.48
N ASP A 104 -28.02 32.65 -22.92
CA ASP A 104 -26.86 33.28 -23.52
C ASP A 104 -25.88 32.20 -23.98
N PRO A 105 -25.48 32.13 -25.26
CA PRO A 105 -24.55 31.13 -25.76
C PRO A 105 -23.19 31.14 -25.05
N ARG A 106 -22.82 32.23 -24.39
CA ARG A 106 -21.61 32.30 -23.54
C ARG A 106 -21.74 31.49 -22.26
N HIS A 107 -22.95 31.45 -21.65
CA HIS A 107 -23.19 30.68 -20.43
C HIS A 107 -23.23 29.18 -20.72
N ALA A 108 -23.77 28.77 -21.88
CA ALA A 108 -23.73 27.39 -22.33
C ALA A 108 -22.31 26.91 -22.67
N ALA A 109 -21.45 27.79 -23.18
CA ALA A 109 -20.05 27.50 -23.45
C ALA A 109 -19.20 27.42 -22.17
N GLU A 110 -19.48 28.25 -21.16
CA GLU A 110 -18.81 28.16 -19.83
C GLU A 110 -19.23 26.92 -19.07
N VAL A 111 -20.52 26.55 -19.10
CA VAL A 111 -20.98 25.30 -18.44
C VAL A 111 -20.45 24.07 -19.19
N ALA A 112 -20.34 24.10 -20.52
CA ALA A 112 -19.71 23.01 -21.27
C ALA A 112 -18.18 22.93 -21.05
N HIS A 113 -17.51 24.04 -20.76
CA HIS A 113 -16.07 24.05 -20.43
C HIS A 113 -15.78 23.57 -19.00
N SER A 114 -16.71 23.74 -18.05
CA SER A 114 -16.57 23.25 -16.68
C SER A 114 -16.86 21.75 -16.55
N ALA A 115 -17.44 21.11 -17.56
CA ALA A 115 -17.79 19.69 -17.54
C ALA A 115 -16.80 18.78 -18.30
N ALA A 116 -15.73 19.32 -18.87
CA ALA A 116 -14.65 18.51 -19.40
C ALA A 116 -13.89 17.89 -18.22
N LYS A 117 -14.17 16.62 -17.87
CA LYS A 117 -13.36 15.86 -16.91
C LYS A 117 -11.90 16.01 -17.32
N ALA A 118 -11.09 16.57 -16.44
CA ALA A 118 -9.65 16.69 -16.69
C ALA A 118 -9.09 15.28 -16.94
N VAL A 119 -8.48 15.10 -18.11
CA VAL A 119 -7.87 13.80 -18.45
C VAL A 119 -6.63 13.63 -17.58
N PRO A 120 -6.54 12.55 -16.78
CA PRO A 120 -5.35 12.30 -15.98
C PRO A 120 -4.09 12.23 -16.85
N SER A 121 -2.96 12.69 -16.34
CA SER A 121 -1.65 12.61 -17.02
C SER A 121 -1.16 11.17 -17.10
N MET A 122 -1.75 10.36 -17.97
CA MET A 122 -1.43 8.92 -18.10
C MET A 122 -0.03 8.67 -18.64
N ASP A 123 0.56 9.64 -19.35
CA ASP A 123 1.91 9.52 -19.92
C ASP A 123 3.00 9.63 -18.84
N ALA A 124 2.66 10.20 -17.69
CA ALA A 124 3.53 10.19 -16.51
C ALA A 124 3.54 8.86 -15.75
N VAL A 125 2.60 7.94 -16.05
CA VAL A 125 2.55 6.64 -15.38
C VAL A 125 3.49 5.67 -16.08
N VAL A 126 4.36 5.04 -15.28
CA VAL A 126 5.42 4.14 -15.76
C VAL A 126 5.27 2.75 -15.19
N LYS A 127 5.70 1.75 -15.95
CA LYS A 127 5.81 0.37 -15.45
C LYS A 127 7.16 0.19 -14.78
N VAL A 128 7.14 -0.35 -13.56
CA VAL A 128 8.32 -0.65 -12.76
C VAL A 128 8.61 -2.14 -12.86
N PHE A 129 9.86 -2.48 -13.16
CA PHE A 129 10.36 -3.85 -13.14
C PHE A 129 11.45 -3.94 -12.08
N CYS A 130 11.33 -4.86 -11.16
CA CYS A 130 12.31 -5.06 -10.11
C CYS A 130 12.81 -6.50 -10.09
N VAL A 131 14.11 -6.66 -9.88
CA VAL A 131 14.75 -7.94 -9.55
C VAL A 131 15.13 -7.87 -8.08
N HIS A 132 14.59 -8.78 -7.28
CA HIS A 132 14.77 -8.83 -5.84
C HIS A 132 15.73 -9.95 -5.44
N THR A 133 16.50 -9.70 -4.39
CA THR A 133 17.33 -10.71 -3.74
C THR A 133 17.26 -10.52 -2.23
N GLU A 134 16.30 -11.18 -1.60
CA GLU A 134 16.07 -11.06 -0.17
C GLU A 134 17.21 -11.65 0.66
N PRO A 135 17.48 -11.09 1.87
CA PRO A 135 18.38 -11.72 2.84
C PRO A 135 17.79 -13.04 3.32
N ASN A 136 18.67 -13.99 3.63
CA ASN A 136 18.28 -15.24 4.26
C ASN A 136 18.66 -15.17 5.75
N PHE A 137 17.71 -14.86 6.62
CA PHE A 137 17.96 -14.72 8.07
C PHE A 137 18.32 -16.05 8.75
N SER A 138 17.92 -17.18 8.18
CA SER A 138 18.32 -18.51 8.70
C SER A 138 19.74 -18.90 8.29
N LEU A 139 20.25 -18.35 7.19
CA LEU A 139 21.60 -18.55 6.66
C LEU A 139 22.20 -17.20 6.29
N PRO A 140 22.67 -16.38 7.25
CA PRO A 140 23.03 -14.98 7.02
C PRO A 140 24.14 -14.74 6.00
N TRP A 141 24.94 -15.77 5.69
CA TRP A 141 25.98 -15.76 4.65
C TRP A 141 25.46 -16.03 3.23
N GLN A 142 24.15 -16.32 3.09
CA GLN A 142 23.50 -16.56 1.81
C GLN A 142 22.37 -15.58 1.58
N ARG A 143 22.05 -15.34 0.30
CA ARG A 143 20.83 -14.64 -0.10
C ARG A 143 19.83 -15.66 -0.63
N LYS A 144 18.54 -15.35 -0.54
CA LYS A 144 17.48 -16.13 -1.19
C LYS A 144 17.64 -16.07 -2.72
N ARG A 145 16.97 -16.99 -3.41
CA ARG A 145 16.95 -17.00 -4.89
C ARG A 145 16.33 -15.71 -5.41
N GLN A 146 16.93 -15.16 -6.45
CA GLN A 146 16.38 -14.00 -7.15
C GLN A 146 15.01 -14.31 -7.75
N TYR A 147 14.13 -13.32 -7.66
CA TYR A 147 12.85 -13.32 -8.38
C TYR A 147 12.60 -11.92 -8.96
N SER A 148 11.67 -11.87 -9.94
CA SER A 148 11.31 -10.61 -10.59
C SER A 148 9.86 -10.28 -10.31
N SER A 149 9.58 -9.00 -10.12
CA SER A 149 8.23 -8.46 -9.99
C SER A 149 8.01 -7.32 -10.97
N SER A 150 6.76 -6.95 -11.17
CA SER A 150 6.37 -5.73 -11.86
C SER A 150 5.27 -5.01 -11.10
N SER A 151 5.34 -3.69 -11.09
CA SER A 151 4.41 -2.78 -10.44
C SER A 151 4.28 -1.49 -11.25
N SER A 152 3.63 -0.51 -10.70
CA SER A 152 3.44 0.80 -11.30
C SER A 152 4.23 1.87 -10.56
N GLY A 153 4.45 2.99 -11.22
CA GLY A 153 4.99 4.21 -10.64
C GLY A 153 4.55 5.41 -11.46
N PHE A 154 4.88 6.60 -11.03
CA PHE A 154 4.57 7.80 -11.78
C PHE A 154 5.60 8.89 -11.57
N ILE A 155 5.78 9.70 -12.63
CA ILE A 155 6.75 10.78 -12.69
C ILE A 155 6.21 12.01 -11.96
N ILE A 156 7.03 12.56 -11.07
CA ILE A 156 6.79 13.82 -10.36
C ILE A 156 7.88 14.84 -10.71
N GLY A 157 7.69 16.07 -10.27
CA GLY A 157 8.68 17.13 -10.48
C GLY A 157 10.08 16.80 -9.93
N GLY A 158 11.13 17.40 -10.52
CA GLY A 158 12.50 17.27 -10.07
C GLY A 158 13.16 15.95 -10.48
N ARG A 159 12.79 15.37 -11.63
CA ARG A 159 13.34 14.11 -12.16
C ARG A 159 13.23 12.95 -11.16
N ARG A 160 12.05 12.77 -10.61
CA ARG A 160 11.75 11.76 -9.62
C ARG A 160 10.55 10.93 -10.06
N VAL A 161 10.57 9.67 -9.66
CA VAL A 161 9.44 8.72 -9.85
C VAL A 161 9.06 8.19 -8.48
N LEU A 162 7.78 8.19 -8.17
CA LEU A 162 7.24 7.52 -6.99
C LEU A 162 6.70 6.16 -7.34
N THR A 163 6.85 5.22 -6.40
CA THR A 163 6.27 3.88 -6.41
C THR A 163 6.12 3.40 -4.96
N ASN A 164 5.63 2.18 -4.73
CA ASN A 164 5.63 1.61 -3.39
C ASN A 164 7.01 1.09 -2.97
N ALA A 165 7.29 1.10 -1.66
CA ALA A 165 8.49 0.53 -1.09
C ALA A 165 8.58 -0.97 -1.36
N HIS A 166 7.50 -1.73 -1.14
CA HIS A 166 7.44 -3.18 -1.40
C HIS A 166 7.72 -3.54 -2.87
N SER A 167 7.52 -2.60 -3.80
CA SER A 167 7.82 -2.80 -5.23
C SER A 167 9.31 -2.83 -5.54
N VAL A 168 10.15 -2.27 -4.67
CA VAL A 168 11.61 -2.15 -4.86
C VAL A 168 12.41 -2.62 -3.67
N GLU A 169 11.78 -3.14 -2.63
CA GLU A 169 12.46 -3.68 -1.46
C GLU A 169 13.40 -4.81 -1.86
N HIS A 170 14.57 -4.86 -1.24
CA HIS A 170 15.64 -5.84 -1.57
C HIS A 170 16.02 -5.91 -3.05
N HIS A 171 15.89 -4.78 -3.77
CA HIS A 171 16.23 -4.72 -5.19
C HIS A 171 17.72 -4.97 -5.45
N THR A 172 18.01 -5.67 -6.54
CA THR A 172 19.33 -5.72 -7.17
C THR A 172 19.35 -4.90 -8.46
N GLN A 173 18.21 -4.79 -9.11
CA GLN A 173 18.04 -3.97 -10.31
C GLN A 173 16.61 -3.48 -10.41
N VAL A 174 16.43 -2.19 -10.72
CA VAL A 174 15.14 -1.58 -11.03
C VAL A 174 15.19 -1.00 -12.43
N LYS A 175 14.17 -1.24 -13.24
CA LYS A 175 14.02 -0.64 -14.57
C LYS A 175 12.63 -0.03 -14.71
N LEU A 176 12.56 1.09 -15.41
CA LEU A 176 11.32 1.80 -15.71
C LEU A 176 11.03 1.78 -17.21
N LYS A 177 9.76 1.66 -17.56
CA LYS A 177 9.29 1.69 -18.95
C LYS A 177 8.16 2.73 -19.08
N LYS A 178 8.30 3.69 -19.99
CA LYS A 178 7.26 4.68 -20.31
C LYS A 178 6.15 4.02 -21.14
N ARG A 179 4.98 4.62 -21.09
CA ARG A 179 3.86 4.24 -21.95
C ARG A 179 4.24 4.40 -23.42
N GLY A 180 3.90 3.40 -24.23
CA GLY A 180 4.19 3.41 -25.68
C GLY A 180 5.65 3.27 -26.08
N SER A 181 6.58 3.12 -25.12
CA SER A 181 8.00 2.88 -25.38
C SER A 181 8.35 1.42 -25.17
N ASP A 182 9.28 0.88 -25.97
CA ASP A 182 9.86 -0.45 -25.77
C ASP A 182 11.14 -0.41 -24.91
N THR A 183 11.69 0.77 -24.69
CA THR A 183 12.92 0.99 -23.92
C THR A 183 12.67 0.83 -22.43
N LYS A 184 13.57 0.11 -21.77
CA LYS A 184 13.61 -0.03 -20.29
C LYS A 184 14.82 0.70 -19.75
N TYR A 185 14.59 1.79 -19.06
CA TYR A 185 15.63 2.64 -18.48
C TYR A 185 16.04 2.12 -17.10
N LEU A 186 17.35 2.10 -16.81
CA LEU A 186 17.85 1.72 -15.50
C LEU A 186 17.54 2.83 -14.50
N ALA A 187 16.92 2.47 -13.39
CA ALA A 187 16.56 3.40 -12.32
C ALA A 187 17.46 3.22 -11.10
N THR A 188 17.72 4.32 -10.42
CA THR A 188 18.38 4.37 -9.11
C THR A 188 17.34 4.64 -8.04
N VAL A 189 17.36 3.87 -6.96
CA VAL A 189 16.51 4.09 -5.79
C VAL A 189 17.16 5.17 -4.93
N LEU A 190 16.45 6.28 -4.73
CA LEU A 190 16.89 7.42 -3.94
C LEU A 190 16.55 7.28 -2.46
N ALA A 191 15.34 6.81 -2.17
CA ALA A 191 14.83 6.63 -0.82
C ALA A 191 13.76 5.54 -0.77
N ILE A 192 13.67 4.85 0.37
CA ILE A 192 12.63 3.87 0.69
C ILE A 192 12.10 4.19 2.08
N GLY A 193 10.78 4.40 2.19
CA GLY A 193 10.04 4.53 3.43
C GLY A 193 9.17 3.30 3.64
N ASN A 194 9.68 2.33 4.38
CA ASN A 194 8.97 1.06 4.59
C ASN A 194 7.68 1.27 5.39
N GLU A 195 7.70 2.14 6.39
CA GLU A 195 6.54 2.43 7.25
C GLU A 195 5.38 3.09 6.50
N CYS A 196 5.67 3.91 5.48
CA CYS A 196 4.65 4.54 4.64
C CYS A 196 4.46 3.86 3.29
N ASP A 197 5.22 2.80 3.03
CA ASP A 197 5.23 2.02 1.78
C ASP A 197 5.42 2.88 0.53
N ILE A 198 6.34 3.87 0.58
CA ILE A 198 6.68 4.74 -0.54
C ILE A 198 8.16 4.61 -0.87
N ALA A 199 8.48 4.56 -2.15
CA ALA A 199 9.86 4.66 -2.64
C ALA A 199 9.99 5.75 -3.71
N MET A 200 11.15 6.39 -3.73
CA MET A 200 11.52 7.42 -4.70
C MET A 200 12.67 6.93 -5.55
N LEU A 201 12.50 7.06 -6.86
CA LEU A 201 13.45 6.62 -7.87
C LEU A 201 13.88 7.79 -8.74
N THR A 202 15.01 7.63 -9.43
CA THR A 202 15.43 8.50 -10.54
C THR A 202 16.03 7.69 -11.67
N VAL A 203 16.14 8.32 -12.84
CA VAL A 203 16.79 7.78 -14.03
C VAL A 203 17.83 8.79 -14.48
N SER A 204 19.05 8.31 -14.78
CA SER A 204 20.16 9.19 -15.22
C SER A 204 20.05 9.57 -16.69
N ASP A 205 19.29 8.80 -17.49
CA ASP A 205 19.12 9.01 -18.91
C ASP A 205 18.15 10.19 -19.15
N ASP A 206 18.60 11.20 -19.88
CA ASP A 206 17.82 12.40 -20.16
C ASP A 206 16.60 12.12 -21.04
N GLU A 207 16.70 11.17 -21.98
CA GLU A 207 15.63 10.77 -22.87
C GLU A 207 14.38 10.27 -22.10
N PHE A 208 14.60 9.67 -20.92
CA PHE A 208 13.49 9.22 -20.08
C PHE A 208 12.55 10.37 -19.68
N TRP A 209 13.07 11.57 -19.51
CA TRP A 209 12.33 12.73 -19.00
C TRP A 209 11.69 13.57 -20.11
N GLU A 210 12.05 13.32 -21.38
CA GLU A 210 11.53 14.07 -22.52
C GLU A 210 10.06 13.75 -22.78
N GLY A 211 9.29 14.79 -23.10
CA GLY A 211 7.89 14.69 -23.54
C GLY A 211 6.91 14.26 -22.45
N VAL A 212 7.29 14.27 -21.17
CA VAL A 212 6.42 13.89 -20.06
C VAL A 212 6.07 15.09 -19.19
N THR A 213 4.78 15.30 -18.94
CA THR A 213 4.32 16.27 -17.94
C THR A 213 4.22 15.58 -16.59
N PRO A 214 4.97 16.04 -15.56
CA PRO A 214 4.90 15.46 -14.21
C PRO A 214 3.49 15.53 -13.63
N VAL A 215 3.15 14.53 -12.80
CA VAL A 215 1.91 14.50 -12.05
C VAL A 215 1.91 15.60 -10.99
N GLU A 216 0.81 16.32 -10.90
CA GLU A 216 0.58 17.33 -9.86
C GLU A 216 -0.29 16.76 -8.75
N PHE A 217 0.07 17.07 -7.50
CA PHE A 217 -0.68 16.63 -6.33
C PHE A 217 -1.89 17.54 -6.07
N GLY A 218 -2.99 16.94 -5.63
CA GLY A 218 -4.19 17.60 -5.14
C GLY A 218 -4.31 17.51 -3.63
N ASP A 219 -5.36 18.13 -3.12
CA ASP A 219 -5.73 18.06 -1.70
C ASP A 219 -6.30 16.69 -1.34
N LEU A 220 -6.43 16.44 -0.04
CA LEU A 220 -7.10 15.24 0.47
C LEU A 220 -8.57 15.25 0.00
N PRO A 221 -9.04 14.20 -0.70
CA PRO A 221 -10.41 14.15 -1.18
C PRO A 221 -11.40 13.92 -0.03
N ALA A 222 -12.64 14.36 -0.23
CA ALA A 222 -13.74 14.08 0.68
C ALA A 222 -14.39 12.71 0.40
N LEU A 223 -15.26 12.27 1.32
CA LEU A 223 -16.10 11.09 1.09
C LEU A 223 -16.97 11.30 -0.14
N GLN A 224 -17.14 10.24 -0.94
CA GLN A 224 -17.89 10.21 -2.20
C GLN A 224 -17.22 10.98 -3.37
N ASP A 225 -16.06 11.60 -3.18
CA ASP A 225 -15.31 12.16 -4.31
C ASP A 225 -14.89 11.05 -5.28
N ALA A 226 -15.02 11.33 -6.57
CA ALA A 226 -14.61 10.40 -7.61
C ALA A 226 -13.10 10.25 -7.66
N VAL A 227 -12.64 9.01 -7.77
CA VAL A 227 -11.23 8.67 -7.91
C VAL A 227 -11.01 7.71 -9.07
N THR A 228 -9.88 7.88 -9.76
CA THR A 228 -9.46 7.02 -10.86
C THR A 228 -8.04 6.53 -10.62
N VAL A 229 -7.87 5.22 -10.47
CA VAL A 229 -6.57 4.57 -10.28
C VAL A 229 -6.01 4.14 -11.63
N VAL A 230 -4.76 4.48 -11.87
CA VAL A 230 -4.06 4.20 -13.13
C VAL A 230 -2.80 3.39 -12.85
N GLY A 231 -2.60 2.28 -13.58
CA GLY A 231 -1.42 1.44 -13.36
C GLY A 231 -1.26 0.34 -14.40
N TYR A 232 -0.27 -0.53 -14.18
CA TYR A 232 0.08 -1.66 -15.05
C TYR A 232 -0.16 -2.97 -14.29
N PRO A 233 -1.35 -3.58 -14.39
CA PRO A 233 -1.63 -4.85 -13.71
C PRO A 233 -0.72 -5.96 -14.21
N ILE A 234 -0.53 -6.99 -13.38
CA ILE A 234 0.21 -8.19 -13.77
C ILE A 234 -0.50 -8.89 -14.93
N GLY A 235 0.26 -9.34 -15.92
CA GLY A 235 -0.25 -10.09 -17.08
C GLY A 235 -0.33 -9.30 -18.37
N GLY A 236 0.06 -8.01 -18.38
CA GLY A 236 0.10 -7.20 -19.60
C GLY A 236 1.05 -6.03 -19.53
N ASP A 237 1.35 -5.44 -20.69
CA ASP A 237 2.16 -4.22 -20.82
C ASP A 237 1.29 -2.98 -21.09
N THR A 238 -0.03 -3.15 -21.10
CA THR A 238 -0.99 -2.06 -21.31
C THR A 238 -1.43 -1.47 -19.98
N ILE A 239 -1.64 -0.17 -19.99
CA ILE A 239 -2.15 0.59 -18.84
C ILE A 239 -3.59 0.19 -18.56
N SER A 240 -3.93 0.09 -17.29
CA SER A 240 -5.30 -0.14 -16.80
C SER A 240 -5.78 1.08 -16.03
N VAL A 241 -7.06 1.36 -16.17
CA VAL A 241 -7.74 2.48 -15.51
C VAL A 241 -8.96 1.92 -14.80
N THR A 242 -9.02 2.08 -13.47
CA THR A 242 -10.18 1.69 -12.67
C THR A 242 -10.72 2.92 -11.96
N SER A 243 -12.04 3.07 -11.90
CA SER A 243 -12.69 4.23 -11.30
C SER A 243 -13.64 3.79 -10.19
N GLY A 244 -13.78 4.65 -9.21
CA GLY A 244 -14.68 4.48 -8.07
C GLY A 244 -14.78 5.78 -7.27
N VAL A 245 -15.15 5.69 -6.00
CA VAL A 245 -15.27 6.83 -5.08
C VAL A 245 -14.51 6.58 -3.79
N VAL A 246 -14.22 7.64 -3.06
CA VAL A 246 -13.67 7.57 -1.70
C VAL A 246 -14.78 7.07 -0.76
N SER A 247 -14.57 5.88 -0.18
CA SER A 247 -15.54 5.24 0.72
C SER A 247 -15.25 5.54 2.18
N ARG A 248 -13.97 5.74 2.56
CA ARG A 248 -13.57 6.00 3.93
C ARG A 248 -12.22 6.72 4.01
N LEU A 249 -12.07 7.59 5.03
CA LEU A 249 -10.80 8.15 5.45
C LEU A 249 -10.57 7.71 6.89
N GLU A 250 -9.52 6.94 7.14
CA GLU A 250 -9.24 6.41 8.47
C GLU A 250 -7.75 6.16 8.69
N ILE A 251 -7.36 6.05 9.95
CA ILE A 251 -6.04 5.52 10.29
C ILE A 251 -6.11 3.99 10.13
N LEU A 252 -5.24 3.45 9.32
CA LEU A 252 -5.17 2.02 9.06
C LEU A 252 -3.73 1.51 9.18
N SER A 253 -3.62 0.22 9.47
CA SER A 253 -2.31 -0.44 9.50
C SER A 253 -1.84 -0.70 8.08
N TYR A 254 -0.68 -0.15 7.73
CA TYR A 254 -0.03 -0.40 6.45
C TYR A 254 0.63 -1.77 6.48
N VAL A 255 0.13 -2.69 5.63
CA VAL A 255 0.48 -4.12 5.65
C VAL A 255 1.99 -4.34 5.55
N HIS A 256 2.69 -3.55 4.74
CA HIS A 256 4.12 -3.71 4.51
C HIS A 256 4.98 -3.01 5.56
N GLY A 257 4.48 -1.95 6.21
CA GLY A 257 5.24 -1.13 7.17
C GLY A 257 4.97 -1.45 8.64
N SER A 258 3.91 -2.19 8.94
CA SER A 258 3.42 -2.44 10.31
C SER A 258 3.21 -1.15 11.13
N THR A 259 2.88 -0.06 10.45
CA THR A 259 2.70 1.28 11.02
C THR A 259 1.27 1.75 10.74
N GLU A 260 0.68 2.46 11.68
CA GLU A 260 -0.66 3.03 11.52
C GLU A 260 -0.54 4.45 10.97
N LEU A 261 -1.02 4.68 9.77
CA LEU A 261 -1.03 5.97 9.08
C LEU A 261 -2.39 6.24 8.45
N LEU A 262 -2.61 7.50 8.06
CA LEU A 262 -3.81 7.88 7.33
C LEU A 262 -3.89 7.13 6.01
N GLY A 263 -5.05 6.55 5.70
CA GLY A 263 -5.33 5.89 4.44
C GLY A 263 -6.68 6.29 3.86
N LEU A 264 -6.79 6.15 2.55
CA LEU A 264 -8.05 6.29 1.82
C LEU A 264 -8.52 4.89 1.42
N GLN A 265 -9.72 4.53 1.83
CA GLN A 265 -10.43 3.38 1.27
C GLN A 265 -11.25 3.85 0.08
N ILE A 266 -11.13 3.13 -1.02
CA ILE A 266 -11.88 3.38 -2.26
C ILE A 266 -12.58 2.09 -2.71
N ASP A 267 -13.64 2.22 -3.48
CA ASP A 267 -14.35 1.09 -4.10
C ASP A 267 -13.88 0.79 -5.53
N ALA A 268 -12.81 1.45 -5.97
CA ALA A 268 -12.14 1.11 -7.22
C ALA A 268 -11.23 -0.12 -7.04
N ALA A 269 -11.28 -1.05 -7.96
CA ALA A 269 -10.46 -2.25 -7.90
C ALA A 269 -8.97 -1.93 -8.03
N ILE A 270 -8.19 -2.32 -7.01
CA ILE A 270 -6.72 -2.34 -7.06
C ILE A 270 -6.28 -3.78 -7.28
N ASN A 271 -5.76 -4.06 -8.47
CA ASN A 271 -5.23 -5.37 -8.85
C ASN A 271 -3.72 -5.41 -8.67
N SER A 272 -3.18 -6.62 -8.48
CA SER A 272 -1.72 -6.83 -8.42
C SER A 272 -1.04 -6.19 -9.64
N GLY A 273 -0.04 -5.35 -9.39
CA GLY A 273 0.66 -4.57 -10.41
C GLY A 273 0.20 -3.09 -10.49
N ASN A 274 -1.03 -2.75 -10.08
CA ASN A 274 -1.45 -1.35 -9.97
C ASN A 274 -0.79 -0.63 -8.78
N SER A 275 -0.28 -1.39 -7.81
CA SER A 275 0.48 -0.84 -6.68
C SER A 275 1.60 0.08 -7.16
N GLY A 276 1.73 1.24 -6.52
CA GLY A 276 2.65 2.30 -6.91
C GLY A 276 2.11 3.26 -7.97
N GLY A 277 0.97 2.95 -8.60
CA GLY A 277 0.28 3.83 -9.54
C GLY A 277 -0.48 4.95 -8.83
N PRO A 278 -0.69 6.09 -9.53
CA PRO A 278 -1.41 7.22 -8.96
C PRO A 278 -2.92 7.00 -8.93
N ALA A 279 -3.56 7.54 -7.89
CA ALA A 279 -5.00 7.76 -7.84
C ALA A 279 -5.27 9.24 -8.13
N PHE A 280 -6.12 9.52 -9.10
CA PHE A 280 -6.47 10.88 -9.54
C PHE A 280 -7.88 11.25 -9.09
N SER A 281 -8.07 12.52 -8.72
CA SER A 281 -9.38 13.12 -8.56
C SER A 281 -10.04 13.40 -9.91
N ASP A 282 -11.30 13.82 -9.90
CA ASP A 282 -12.05 14.32 -11.06
C ASP A 282 -11.40 15.54 -11.74
N LYS A 283 -10.56 16.29 -10.99
CA LYS A 283 -9.77 17.42 -11.47
C LYS A 283 -8.44 17.01 -12.13
N GLY A 284 -8.16 15.71 -12.25
CA GLY A 284 -6.91 15.18 -12.81
C GLY A 284 -5.68 15.37 -11.92
N LYS A 285 -5.86 15.75 -10.64
CA LYS A 285 -4.77 15.86 -9.66
C LYS A 285 -4.59 14.54 -8.93
N CYS A 286 -3.34 14.19 -8.61
CA CYS A 286 -3.04 13.00 -7.83
C CYS A 286 -3.42 13.21 -6.35
N VAL A 287 -4.27 12.35 -5.83
CA VAL A 287 -4.74 12.35 -4.44
C VAL A 287 -4.10 11.24 -3.61
N GLY A 288 -3.34 10.34 -4.26
CA GLY A 288 -2.63 9.30 -3.55
C GLY A 288 -1.98 8.25 -4.44
N ILE A 289 -1.36 7.24 -3.78
CA ILE A 289 -0.69 6.09 -4.39
C ILE A 289 -1.47 4.82 -4.06
N ALA A 290 -1.86 4.05 -5.06
CA ALA A 290 -2.47 2.74 -4.86
C ALA A 290 -1.47 1.77 -4.22
N PHE A 291 -1.83 1.07 -3.12
CA PHE A 291 -0.84 0.24 -2.43
C PHE A 291 -1.31 -1.14 -2.00
N GLN A 292 -2.56 -1.32 -1.63
CA GLN A 292 -3.07 -2.62 -1.20
C GLN A 292 -4.55 -2.80 -1.51
N SER A 293 -5.00 -4.05 -1.53
CA SER A 293 -6.42 -4.41 -1.59
C SER A 293 -6.72 -5.46 -0.53
N LEU A 294 -7.88 -5.35 0.13
CA LEU A 294 -8.39 -6.43 0.96
C LEU A 294 -9.13 -7.42 0.06
N LYS A 295 -8.73 -8.68 0.15
CA LYS A 295 -9.40 -9.81 -0.49
C LYS A 295 -9.69 -10.84 0.59
N TYR A 296 -10.90 -10.82 1.12
CA TYR A 296 -11.45 -11.87 1.95
C TYR A 296 -12.59 -12.55 1.19
N GLU A 297 -12.99 -13.74 1.63
CA GLU A 297 -14.06 -14.51 0.97
C GLU A 297 -15.36 -13.71 0.80
N ASP A 298 -15.63 -12.76 1.71
CA ASP A 298 -16.85 -11.95 1.72
C ASP A 298 -16.64 -10.46 1.36
N VAL A 299 -15.44 -10.08 0.87
CA VAL A 299 -15.10 -8.68 0.59
C VAL A 299 -14.47 -8.53 -0.79
N GLU A 300 -15.18 -7.83 -1.68
CA GLU A 300 -14.72 -7.53 -3.03
C GLU A 300 -14.54 -6.02 -3.24
N ASN A 301 -13.61 -5.66 -4.13
CA ASN A 301 -13.40 -4.29 -4.62
C ASN A 301 -13.06 -3.22 -3.55
N ILE A 302 -12.43 -3.61 -2.44
CA ILE A 302 -11.85 -2.64 -1.50
C ILE A 302 -10.40 -2.41 -1.87
N GLY A 303 -10.10 -1.18 -2.29
CA GLY A 303 -8.74 -0.69 -2.53
C GLY A 303 -8.34 0.32 -1.46
N TYR A 304 -7.04 0.36 -1.15
CA TYR A 304 -6.46 1.37 -0.27
C TYR A 304 -5.41 2.18 -0.99
N VAL A 305 -5.43 3.48 -0.71
CA VAL A 305 -4.58 4.49 -1.33
C VAL A 305 -3.83 5.25 -0.23
N ILE A 306 -2.53 5.39 -0.38
CA ILE A 306 -1.68 6.25 0.46
C ILE A 306 -2.00 7.70 0.09
N PRO A 307 -2.55 8.52 1.00
CA PRO A 307 -3.04 9.85 0.64
C PRO A 307 -1.93 10.89 0.53
N THR A 308 -2.25 12.00 -0.13
CA THR A 308 -1.34 13.12 -0.36
C THR A 308 -0.61 13.62 0.88
N PRO A 309 -1.21 13.77 2.08
CA PRO A 309 -0.47 14.22 3.28
C PRO A 309 0.70 13.31 3.64
N VAL A 310 0.54 11.99 3.53
CA VAL A 310 1.61 11.01 3.77
C VAL A 310 2.71 11.12 2.72
N ILE A 311 2.32 11.23 1.44
CA ILE A 311 3.27 11.39 0.32
C ILE A 311 4.08 12.68 0.46
N MET A 312 3.41 13.78 0.79
CA MET A 312 4.08 15.09 0.93
C MET A 312 5.06 15.10 2.09
N HIS A 313 4.73 14.45 3.21
CA HIS A 313 5.68 14.28 4.30
C HIS A 313 6.94 13.54 3.83
N PHE A 314 6.80 12.41 3.15
CA PHE A 314 7.92 11.63 2.61
C PHE A 314 8.79 12.46 1.66
N ILE A 315 8.17 13.22 0.73
CA ILE A 315 8.90 14.07 -0.22
C ILE A 315 9.63 15.21 0.48
N GLN A 316 8.95 15.90 1.42
CA GLN A 316 9.50 17.05 2.13
C GLN A 316 10.64 16.64 3.07
N ASP A 317 10.50 15.50 3.75
CA ASP A 317 11.55 14.97 4.60
C ASP A 317 12.82 14.66 3.79
N TYR A 318 12.67 13.97 2.65
CA TYR A 318 13.80 13.73 1.74
C TYR A 318 14.42 15.02 1.20
N GLN A 319 13.62 16.02 0.85
CA GLN A 319 14.12 17.29 0.33
C GLN A 319 14.90 18.07 1.38
N LYS A 320 14.45 18.05 2.63
CA LYS A 320 15.04 18.75 3.75
C LYS A 320 16.36 18.10 4.21
N ASN A 321 16.38 16.78 4.26
CA ASN A 321 17.47 16.02 4.91
C ASN A 321 18.43 15.36 3.91
N GLY A 322 18.12 15.36 2.60
CA GLY A 322 18.88 14.62 1.58
C GLY A 322 18.74 13.09 1.68
N ALA A 323 17.97 12.61 2.64
CA ALA A 323 17.60 11.22 2.87
C ALA A 323 16.25 11.17 3.57
N TYR A 324 15.53 10.08 3.41
CA TYR A 324 14.29 9.88 4.16
C TYR A 324 14.62 9.44 5.60
N THR A 325 14.08 10.13 6.60
CA THR A 325 14.40 9.92 8.02
C THR A 325 13.27 9.27 8.82
N GLY A 326 12.08 9.16 8.25
CA GLY A 326 10.93 8.49 8.83
C GLY A 326 9.76 9.39 9.21
N PHE A 327 8.69 8.78 9.72
CA PHE A 327 7.57 9.49 10.30
C PHE A 327 7.82 9.78 11.78
N PRO A 328 7.47 10.98 12.26
CA PRO A 328 7.50 11.23 13.70
C PRO A 328 6.45 10.36 14.39
N VAL A 329 6.87 9.67 15.44
CA VAL A 329 6.01 8.83 16.25
C VAL A 329 5.93 9.42 17.65
N LEU A 330 4.70 9.66 18.12
CA LEU A 330 4.48 9.97 19.52
C LEU A 330 4.54 8.66 20.31
N GLY A 331 5.51 8.53 21.19
CA GLY A 331 5.78 7.30 21.96
C GLY A 331 4.75 7.00 23.03
N VAL A 332 3.45 7.14 22.74
CA VAL A 332 2.36 6.92 23.68
C VAL A 332 1.34 5.93 23.14
N GLU A 333 0.92 5.01 23.99
CA GLU A 333 -0.24 4.17 23.77
C GLU A 333 -1.46 4.83 24.43
N TRP A 334 -2.50 5.10 23.67
CA TRP A 334 -3.68 5.83 24.15
C TRP A 334 -4.95 4.97 24.10
N GLN A 335 -5.98 5.40 24.83
CA GLN A 335 -7.28 4.74 24.96
C GLN A 335 -8.40 5.74 24.69
N LYS A 336 -9.41 5.31 23.92
CA LYS A 336 -10.65 6.05 23.72
C LYS A 336 -11.37 6.31 25.05
N MET A 337 -11.98 7.49 25.15
CA MET A 337 -12.71 7.95 26.34
C MET A 337 -14.21 8.12 26.07
N GLU A 338 -14.79 7.26 25.20
CA GLU A 338 -16.20 7.32 24.83
C GLU A 338 -17.13 6.95 26.01
N ASN A 339 -16.68 6.10 26.94
CA ASN A 339 -17.42 5.71 28.13
C ASN A 339 -17.51 6.90 29.13
N PRO A 340 -18.74 7.36 29.49
CA PRO A 340 -18.92 8.46 30.44
C PRO A 340 -18.35 8.16 31.83
N ASP A 341 -18.49 6.92 32.31
CA ASP A 341 -18.02 6.52 33.64
C ASP A 341 -16.50 6.57 33.73
N LEU A 342 -15.82 6.17 32.64
CA LEU A 342 -14.37 6.30 32.54
C LEU A 342 -13.93 7.77 32.62
N ARG A 343 -14.61 8.68 31.91
CA ARG A 343 -14.32 10.11 31.97
C ARG A 343 -14.52 10.65 33.38
N MET A 344 -15.62 10.31 34.04
CA MET A 344 -15.90 10.70 35.42
C MET A 344 -14.83 10.14 36.37
N ALA A 345 -14.41 8.88 36.23
CA ALA A 345 -13.35 8.30 37.06
C ALA A 345 -12.00 8.99 36.85
N MET A 346 -11.77 9.57 35.68
CA MET A 346 -10.57 10.38 35.37
C MET A 346 -10.71 11.87 35.79
N GLY A 347 -11.78 12.25 36.48
CA GLY A 347 -12.02 13.62 36.92
C GLY A 347 -12.36 14.61 35.81
N MET A 348 -12.78 14.15 34.65
CA MET A 348 -13.17 15.01 33.53
C MET A 348 -14.56 15.61 33.76
N THR A 349 -14.73 16.87 33.39
CA THR A 349 -16.04 17.52 33.37
C THR A 349 -16.84 17.05 32.14
N SER A 350 -18.17 17.24 32.18
CA SER A 350 -19.07 16.76 31.12
C SER A 350 -18.80 17.34 29.73
N ASN A 351 -18.21 18.54 29.67
CA ASN A 351 -17.85 19.23 28.42
C ASN A 351 -16.41 18.95 27.94
N GLN A 352 -15.57 18.31 28.75
CA GLN A 352 -14.23 17.91 28.34
C GLN A 352 -14.28 16.65 27.47
N LYS A 353 -13.42 16.64 26.45
CA LYS A 353 -13.19 15.51 25.55
C LYS A 353 -11.70 15.25 25.47
N GLY A 354 -11.32 14.06 24.99
CA GLY A 354 -9.92 13.69 24.83
C GLY A 354 -9.72 12.19 24.90
N VAL A 355 -8.45 11.79 24.88
CA VAL A 355 -8.01 10.40 24.97
C VAL A 355 -7.06 10.22 26.15
N ARG A 356 -7.15 9.07 26.82
CA ARG A 356 -6.30 8.75 27.97
C ARG A 356 -5.00 8.09 27.51
N ILE A 357 -3.87 8.51 28.08
CA ILE A 357 -2.58 7.82 27.92
C ILE A 357 -2.58 6.55 28.79
N ARG A 358 -2.40 5.40 28.15
CA ARG A 358 -2.26 4.10 28.84
C ARG A 358 -0.82 3.83 29.23
N ARG A 359 0.08 4.00 28.26
CA ARG A 359 1.50 3.69 28.39
C ARG A 359 2.31 4.72 27.60
N ILE A 360 3.52 4.95 28.05
CA ILE A 360 4.51 5.76 27.37
C ILE A 360 5.75 4.91 27.18
N GLU A 361 6.33 4.93 25.99
CA GLU A 361 7.60 4.24 25.73
C GLU A 361 8.72 4.87 26.59
N PRO A 362 9.43 4.10 27.41
CA PRO A 362 10.41 4.66 28.35
C PRO A 362 11.55 5.44 27.69
N THR A 363 11.86 5.10 26.43
CA THR A 363 12.91 5.75 25.64
C THR A 363 12.42 6.97 24.85
N ALA A 364 11.11 7.21 24.83
CA ALA A 364 10.52 8.35 24.13
C ALA A 364 10.73 9.65 24.93
N PRO A 365 11.00 10.78 24.26
CA PRO A 365 11.15 12.10 24.92
C PRO A 365 9.93 12.47 25.78
N GLU A 366 8.74 12.07 25.36
CA GLU A 366 7.48 12.29 26.05
C GLU A 366 7.45 11.71 27.47
N SER A 367 8.25 10.67 27.76
CA SER A 367 8.33 10.02 29.06
C SER A 367 8.79 10.96 30.19
N HIS A 368 9.47 12.04 29.84
CA HIS A 368 9.92 13.06 30.79
C HIS A 368 8.82 14.08 31.17
N VAL A 369 7.75 14.15 30.36
CA VAL A 369 6.70 15.17 30.50
C VAL A 369 5.35 14.55 30.80
N LEU A 370 4.97 13.53 30.02
CA LEU A 370 3.67 12.86 30.12
C LEU A 370 3.73 11.70 31.13
N LYS A 371 2.57 11.37 31.67
CA LYS A 371 2.40 10.24 32.62
C LYS A 371 1.24 9.33 32.18
N PRO A 372 1.28 8.05 32.50
CA PRO A 372 0.12 7.18 32.39
C PRO A 372 -1.08 7.78 33.12
N SER A 373 -2.22 7.75 32.51
CA SER A 373 -3.48 8.35 32.95
C SER A 373 -3.64 9.86 32.70
N ASP A 374 -2.67 10.55 32.14
CA ASP A 374 -2.92 11.87 31.56
C ASP A 374 -3.94 11.78 30.44
N VAL A 375 -4.69 12.86 30.24
CA VAL A 375 -5.69 12.97 29.16
C VAL A 375 -5.25 14.04 28.17
N ILE A 376 -5.04 13.63 26.92
CA ILE A 376 -4.75 14.55 25.82
C ILE A 376 -6.07 15.14 25.35
N ILE A 377 -6.26 16.44 25.54
CA ILE A 377 -7.46 17.17 25.17
C ILE A 377 -7.32 17.97 23.88
N SER A 378 -6.08 18.31 23.51
CA SER A 378 -5.75 19.00 22.27
C SER A 378 -4.34 18.66 21.82
N PHE A 379 -4.08 18.76 20.51
CA PHE A 379 -2.78 18.58 19.90
C PHE A 379 -2.61 19.68 18.83
N ASP A 380 -1.55 20.46 18.92
CA ASP A 380 -1.27 21.61 18.04
C ASP A 380 -2.47 22.54 17.82
N GLY A 381 -3.23 22.79 18.90
CA GLY A 381 -4.43 23.65 18.86
C GLY A 381 -5.70 22.97 18.34
N VAL A 382 -5.60 21.73 17.87
CA VAL A 382 -6.75 20.92 17.43
C VAL A 382 -7.32 20.16 18.63
N ASN A 383 -8.62 20.33 18.92
CA ASN A 383 -9.29 19.62 20.00
C ASN A 383 -9.45 18.14 19.66
N ILE A 384 -9.15 17.27 20.63
CA ILE A 384 -9.26 15.81 20.48
C ILE A 384 -10.62 15.36 21.02
N ALA A 385 -11.36 14.62 20.20
CA ALA A 385 -12.61 13.99 20.60
C ALA A 385 -12.35 12.71 21.43
N ASN A 386 -13.42 12.17 22.06
CA ASN A 386 -13.30 10.98 22.92
C ASN A 386 -12.93 9.70 22.17
N ASP A 387 -13.09 9.67 20.86
CA ASP A 387 -12.69 8.59 19.94
C ASP A 387 -11.28 8.75 19.37
N GLY A 388 -10.60 9.86 19.70
CA GLY A 388 -9.26 10.19 19.23
C GLY A 388 -9.23 11.03 17.95
N THR A 389 -10.37 11.36 17.36
CA THR A 389 -10.41 12.21 16.17
C THR A 389 -10.17 13.68 16.54
N GLY A 390 -9.41 14.37 15.68
CA GLY A 390 -9.26 15.83 15.78
C GLY A 390 -10.47 16.53 15.16
N LYS A 391 -10.96 17.58 15.81
CA LYS A 391 -11.95 18.50 15.20
C LYS A 391 -11.31 19.89 15.16
N PRO A 392 -11.16 20.46 13.96
CA PRO A 392 -10.67 21.82 13.81
C PRO A 392 -11.60 22.86 14.44
#